data_f5c7caa1bd7a478baed176876695ff95
#
_entry.id   f5c7caa1bd7a478baed176876695ff95
#
_cell.length_a   1.000
_cell.length_b   1.000
_cell.length_c   1.000
_cell.angle_alpha   90.00
_cell.angle_beta   90.00
_cell.angle_gamma   90.00
#
_symmetry.space_group_name_H-M   'P 1'
#
loop_
_entity.id
_entity.type
_entity.pdbx_description
1 polymer ?
#
loop_
_entity_poly.entity_id
_entity_poly.type
_entity_poly.pdbx_seq_one_letter_code
_entity_poly.pdbx_strand_id
1 'polypeptide(L)'
;MANSLNRNARLQQENYFLSIQQERYTNLCNAIEETRQARHDMRHHFLQLSSMAEAGDLETIKEYLYNVTQKIPTMHMHFCENQVIDSVISYYCALAERNTIPFHVQIDLPAQISVDETDFCLVLSNLLENALEASLKTAKFRQRIDIKID
;
A
#
# COMPACT_ATOMS: atom_id res chain seq x y z
N MET A 1 14.35 9.02 53.86
CA MET A 1 13.10 8.83 53.11
C MET A 1 13.14 9.42 51.70
N ALA A 2 13.62 10.64 51.46
CA ALA A 2 13.67 11.23 50.10
C ALA A 2 14.49 10.44 49.05
N ASN A 3 15.56 9.77 49.47
CA ASN A 3 16.47 9.01 48.58
C ASN A 3 15.83 7.71 48.04
N SER A 4 14.93 7.07 48.77
CA SER A 4 14.25 5.85 48.35
C SER A 4 13.11 6.14 47.36
N LEU A 5 12.40 7.24 47.51
CA LEU A 5 11.35 7.69 46.59
C LEU A 5 11.94 8.08 45.23
N ASN A 6 13.07 8.80 45.21
CA ASN A 6 13.75 9.16 43.96
C ASN A 6 14.31 7.93 43.22
N ARG A 7 14.80 6.93 43.96
CA ARG A 7 15.28 5.66 43.36
C ARG A 7 14.15 4.86 42.75
N ASN A 8 13.01 4.77 43.42
CA ASN A 8 11.83 4.07 42.89
C ASN A 8 11.26 4.75 41.62
N ALA A 9 11.15 6.08 41.62
CA ALA A 9 10.73 6.83 40.46
C ALA A 9 11.65 6.62 39.25
N ARG A 10 12.96 6.60 39.45
CA ARG A 10 13.94 6.35 38.41
C ARG A 10 13.83 4.92 37.86
N LEU A 11 13.70 3.92 38.73
CA LEU A 11 13.50 2.52 38.31
C LEU A 11 12.21 2.33 37.52
N GLN A 12 11.14 3.00 37.92
CA GLN A 12 9.89 2.98 37.15
C GLN A 12 10.04 3.60 35.76
N GLN A 13 10.79 4.70 35.67
CA GLN A 13 11.06 5.36 34.39
C GLN A 13 11.94 4.51 33.46
N GLU A 14 12.98 3.86 34.04
CA GLU A 14 13.83 2.93 33.30
C GLU A 14 13.03 1.70 32.81
N ASN A 15 12.19 1.12 33.65
CA ASN A 15 11.33 -0.01 33.27
C ASN A 15 10.32 0.38 32.18
N TYR A 16 9.73 1.55 32.27
CA TYR A 16 8.82 2.08 31.26
C TYR A 16 9.54 2.28 29.92
N PHE A 17 10.74 2.85 29.93
CA PHE A 17 11.56 3.02 28.74
C PHE A 17 11.93 1.67 28.09
N LEU A 18 12.33 0.69 28.90
CA LEU A 18 12.64 -0.66 28.42
C LEU A 18 11.42 -1.36 27.82
N SER A 19 10.24 -1.18 28.41
CA SER A 19 9.00 -1.76 27.86
C SER A 19 8.64 -1.19 26.48
N ILE A 20 8.82 0.13 26.30
CA ILE A 20 8.62 0.78 24.99
C ILE A 20 9.63 0.28 23.96
N GLN A 21 10.89 0.13 24.34
CA GLN A 21 11.92 -0.42 23.44
C GLN A 21 11.59 -1.85 23.03
N GLN A 22 11.15 -2.67 23.98
CA GLN A 22 10.77 -4.06 23.71
C GLN A 22 9.56 -4.16 22.79
N GLU A 23 8.55 -3.32 22.98
CA GLU A 23 7.38 -3.23 22.10
C GLU A 23 7.79 -2.82 20.69
N ARG A 24 8.63 -1.79 20.53
CA ARG A 24 9.15 -1.37 19.22
C ARG A 24 9.94 -2.46 18.52
N TYR A 25 10.78 -3.17 19.27
CA TYR A 25 11.54 -4.30 18.73
C TYR A 25 10.62 -5.42 18.23
N THR A 26 9.61 -5.78 19.02
CA THR A 26 8.62 -6.80 18.64
C THR A 26 7.87 -6.38 17.39
N ASN A 27 7.40 -5.13 17.32
CA ASN A 27 6.70 -4.60 16.15
C ASN A 27 7.59 -4.61 14.90
N LEU A 28 8.87 -4.28 15.04
CA LEU A 28 9.84 -4.34 13.95
C LEU A 28 10.06 -5.78 13.47
N CYS A 29 10.22 -6.73 14.38
CA CYS A 29 10.37 -8.15 14.05
C CYS A 29 9.13 -8.68 13.30
N ASN A 30 7.93 -8.32 13.76
CA ASN A 30 6.68 -8.70 13.10
C ASN A 30 6.58 -8.12 11.68
N ALA A 31 6.91 -6.83 11.51
CA ALA A 31 6.91 -6.19 10.19
C ALA A 31 7.92 -6.83 9.22
N ILE A 32 9.09 -7.23 9.71
CA ILE A 32 10.10 -7.96 8.92
C ILE A 32 9.55 -9.33 8.49
N GLU A 33 8.91 -10.06 9.41
CA GLU A 33 8.37 -11.39 9.09
C GLU A 33 7.18 -11.29 8.11
N GLU A 34 6.29 -10.32 8.27
CA GLU A 34 5.20 -10.05 7.33
C GLU A 34 5.74 -9.72 5.92
N THR A 35 6.78 -8.87 5.85
CA THR A 35 7.44 -8.54 4.58
C THR A 35 8.10 -9.76 3.93
N ARG A 36 8.73 -10.61 4.75
CA ARG A 36 9.33 -11.86 4.29
C ARG A 36 8.28 -12.80 3.72
N GLN A 37 7.16 -12.97 4.41
CA GLN A 37 6.05 -13.80 3.97
C GLN A 37 5.44 -13.28 2.67
N ALA A 38 5.15 -11.98 2.59
CA ALA A 38 4.62 -11.36 1.37
C ALA A 38 5.55 -11.56 0.17
N ARG A 39 6.87 -11.40 0.36
CA ARG A 39 7.87 -11.65 -0.68
C ARG A 39 7.91 -13.12 -1.11
N HIS A 40 7.78 -14.05 -0.18
CA HIS A 40 7.72 -15.49 -0.46
C HIS A 40 6.49 -15.81 -1.31
N ASP A 41 5.33 -15.27 -0.95
CA ASP A 41 4.07 -15.51 -1.65
C ASP A 41 4.10 -14.90 -3.06
N MET A 42 4.64 -13.68 -3.23
CA MET A 42 4.87 -13.08 -4.54
C MET A 42 5.78 -13.97 -5.42
N ARG A 43 6.89 -14.46 -4.85
CA ARG A 43 7.79 -15.34 -5.60
C ARG A 43 7.07 -16.62 -6.06
N HIS A 44 6.21 -17.18 -5.22
CA HIS A 44 5.43 -18.36 -5.56
C HIS A 44 4.46 -18.07 -6.70
N HIS A 45 3.76 -16.92 -6.68
CA HIS A 45 2.89 -16.48 -7.78
C HIS A 45 3.67 -16.31 -9.10
N PHE A 46 4.85 -15.69 -9.07
CA PHE A 46 5.68 -15.53 -10.27
C PHE A 46 6.18 -16.86 -10.81
N LEU A 47 6.58 -17.81 -9.97
CA LEU A 47 7.00 -19.14 -10.40
C LEU A 47 5.85 -19.91 -11.06
N GLN A 48 4.65 -19.82 -10.54
CA GLN A 48 3.45 -20.42 -11.14
C GLN A 48 3.15 -19.80 -12.50
N LEU A 49 3.17 -18.48 -12.62
CA LEU A 49 2.97 -17.78 -13.89
C LEU A 49 4.05 -18.14 -14.91
N SER A 50 5.32 -18.23 -14.50
CA SER A 50 6.42 -18.64 -15.37
C SER A 50 6.22 -20.05 -15.91
N SER A 51 5.85 -21.00 -15.05
CA SER A 51 5.57 -22.38 -15.45
C SER A 51 4.40 -22.49 -16.44
N MET A 52 3.33 -21.73 -16.22
CA MET A 52 2.19 -21.68 -17.14
C MET A 52 2.59 -21.04 -18.49
N ALA A 53 3.43 -20.01 -18.46
CA ALA A 53 3.93 -19.37 -19.68
C ALA A 53 4.86 -20.30 -20.48
N GLU A 54 5.72 -21.07 -19.82
CA GLU A 54 6.56 -22.09 -20.47
C GLU A 54 5.74 -23.20 -21.11
N ALA A 55 4.61 -23.56 -20.52
CA ALA A 55 3.66 -24.51 -21.08
C ALA A 55 2.85 -23.92 -22.26
N GLY A 56 2.92 -22.62 -22.51
CA GLY A 56 2.17 -21.94 -23.57
C GLY A 56 0.66 -21.85 -23.32
N ASP A 57 0.23 -22.09 -22.10
CA ASP A 57 -1.19 -22.13 -21.71
C ASP A 57 -1.68 -20.72 -21.31
N LEU A 58 -2.01 -19.93 -22.32
CA LEU A 58 -2.50 -18.55 -22.14
C LEU A 58 -3.82 -18.48 -21.39
N GLU A 59 -4.72 -19.45 -21.58
CA GLU A 59 -6.03 -19.44 -20.94
C GLU A 59 -5.88 -19.71 -19.42
N THR A 60 -5.05 -20.65 -19.03
CA THR A 60 -4.76 -20.91 -17.61
C THR A 60 -4.07 -19.69 -16.95
N ILE A 61 -3.18 -18.98 -17.67
CA ILE A 61 -2.59 -17.73 -17.17
C ILE A 61 -3.68 -16.68 -16.92
N LYS A 62 -4.58 -16.48 -17.87
CA LYS A 62 -5.68 -15.51 -17.72
C LYS A 62 -6.59 -15.86 -16.55
N GLU A 63 -6.97 -17.13 -16.42
CA GLU A 63 -7.81 -17.59 -15.32
C GLU A 63 -7.12 -17.41 -13.96
N TYR A 64 -5.84 -17.75 -13.88
CA TYR A 64 -5.03 -17.55 -12.67
C TYR A 64 -4.94 -16.07 -12.29
N LEU A 65 -4.61 -15.21 -13.23
CA LEU A 65 -4.56 -13.76 -13.02
C LEU A 65 -5.93 -13.22 -12.62
N TYR A 66 -7.00 -13.66 -13.26
CA TYR A 66 -8.36 -13.28 -12.89
C TYR A 66 -8.66 -13.66 -11.44
N ASN A 67 -8.35 -14.88 -11.00
CA ASN A 67 -8.59 -15.34 -9.64
C ASN A 67 -7.76 -14.58 -8.59
N VAL A 68 -6.52 -14.23 -8.90
CA VAL A 68 -5.65 -13.44 -8.03
C VAL A 68 -6.14 -11.99 -7.95
N THR A 69 -6.56 -11.42 -9.07
CA THR A 69 -7.01 -10.03 -9.15
C THR A 69 -8.44 -9.82 -8.66
N GLN A 70 -9.30 -10.86 -8.65
CA GLN A 70 -10.66 -10.78 -8.08
C GLN A 70 -10.68 -10.35 -6.60
N LYS A 71 -9.57 -10.54 -5.91
CA LYS A 71 -9.40 -10.07 -4.53
C LYS A 71 -9.11 -8.55 -4.47
N ILE A 72 -8.81 -7.96 -5.62
CA ILE A 72 -8.56 -6.53 -5.78
C ILE A 72 -9.86 -5.90 -6.31
N PRO A 73 -10.44 -4.89 -5.65
CA PRO A 73 -11.67 -4.28 -6.13
C PRO A 73 -11.45 -3.61 -7.49
N THR A 74 -12.14 -4.09 -8.50
CA THR A 74 -12.17 -3.46 -9.82
C THR A 74 -13.37 -2.53 -9.89
N MET A 75 -13.14 -1.25 -9.76
CA MET A 75 -14.08 -0.24 -10.14
C MET A 75 -13.59 0.37 -11.45
N HIS A 76 -14.33 0.15 -12.54
CA HIS A 76 -14.02 0.74 -13.86
C HIS A 76 -14.46 2.20 -13.86
N MET A 77 -13.74 3.06 -13.16
CA MET A 77 -13.79 4.49 -13.40
C MET A 77 -12.71 4.83 -14.41
N HIS A 78 -13.07 5.59 -15.43
CA HIS A 78 -12.13 6.09 -16.44
C HIS A 78 -11.74 7.52 -16.08
N PHE A 79 -10.49 7.73 -15.71
CA PHE A 79 -9.96 9.02 -15.25
C PHE A 79 -9.13 9.73 -16.30
N CYS A 80 -8.40 8.98 -17.15
CA CYS A 80 -7.56 9.54 -18.21
C CYS A 80 -7.37 8.58 -19.38
N GLU A 81 -6.90 9.09 -20.52
CA GLU A 81 -6.68 8.31 -21.74
C GLU A 81 -5.52 7.31 -21.66
N ASN A 82 -4.57 7.54 -20.75
CA ASN A 82 -3.47 6.61 -20.54
C ASN A 82 -3.92 5.42 -19.68
N GLN A 83 -3.98 4.22 -20.28
CA GLN A 83 -4.54 3.02 -19.65
C GLN A 83 -3.76 2.57 -18.40
N VAL A 84 -2.45 2.75 -18.38
CA VAL A 84 -1.62 2.29 -17.26
C VAL A 84 -1.83 3.20 -16.05
N ILE A 85 -1.82 4.51 -16.27
CA ILE A 85 -2.08 5.52 -15.23
C ILE A 85 -3.52 5.41 -14.73
N ASP A 86 -4.48 5.25 -15.64
CA ASP A 86 -5.90 5.04 -15.32
C ASP A 86 -6.11 3.84 -14.40
N SER A 87 -5.41 2.73 -14.66
CA SER A 87 -5.45 1.52 -13.83
C SER A 87 -4.91 1.75 -12.43
N VAL A 88 -3.80 2.48 -12.28
CA VAL A 88 -3.22 2.84 -10.98
C VAL A 88 -4.19 3.69 -10.16
N ILE A 89 -4.76 4.70 -10.77
CA ILE A 89 -5.69 5.61 -10.09
C ILE A 89 -6.98 4.90 -9.71
N SER A 90 -7.53 4.07 -10.60
CA SER A 90 -8.72 3.26 -10.35
C SER A 90 -8.53 2.32 -9.16
N TYR A 91 -7.34 1.71 -9.05
CA TYR A 91 -7.01 0.84 -7.92
C TYR A 91 -7.05 1.60 -6.58
N TYR A 92 -6.38 2.76 -6.49
CA TYR A 92 -6.36 3.55 -5.25
C TYR A 92 -7.71 4.21 -4.96
N CYS A 93 -8.48 4.58 -5.98
CA CYS A 93 -9.85 5.04 -5.83
C CYS A 93 -10.71 3.97 -5.14
N ALA A 94 -10.66 2.74 -5.62
CA ALA A 94 -11.39 1.61 -5.05
C ALA A 94 -10.95 1.31 -3.60
N LEU A 95 -9.65 1.43 -3.29
CA LEU A 95 -9.15 1.30 -1.91
C LEU A 95 -9.66 2.42 -0.99
N ALA A 96 -9.69 3.65 -1.46
CA ALA A 96 -10.23 4.79 -0.71
C ALA A 96 -11.72 4.61 -0.42
N GLU A 97 -12.50 4.20 -1.41
CA GLU A 97 -13.93 3.92 -1.25
C GLU A 97 -14.21 2.82 -0.23
N ARG A 98 -13.46 1.72 -0.26
CA ARG A 98 -13.58 0.66 0.75
C ARG A 98 -13.36 1.17 2.17
N ASN A 99 -12.53 2.19 2.33
CA ASN A 99 -12.24 2.83 3.61
C ASN A 99 -13.13 4.04 3.89
N THR A 100 -14.11 4.32 3.00
CA THR A 100 -15.01 5.48 3.09
C THR A 100 -14.27 6.83 3.12
N ILE A 101 -13.15 6.91 2.39
CA ILE A 101 -12.34 8.13 2.23
C ILE A 101 -12.77 8.82 0.94
N PRO A 102 -13.21 10.08 0.98
CA PRO A 102 -13.50 10.87 -0.22
C PRO A 102 -12.26 10.99 -1.11
N PHE A 103 -12.42 10.62 -2.38
CA PHE A 103 -11.34 10.57 -3.36
C PHE A 103 -11.75 11.38 -4.60
N HIS A 104 -11.06 12.48 -4.85
CA HIS A 104 -11.34 13.39 -5.97
C HIS A 104 -10.17 13.40 -6.94
N VAL A 105 -10.48 13.27 -8.21
CA VAL A 105 -9.49 13.15 -9.27
C VAL A 105 -9.76 14.19 -10.35
N GLN A 106 -8.76 14.97 -10.67
CA GLN A 106 -8.73 15.87 -11.81
C GLN A 106 -7.43 15.63 -12.59
N ILE A 107 -7.55 15.03 -13.77
CA ILE A 107 -6.40 14.62 -14.57
C ILE A 107 -6.62 15.08 -16.00
N ASP A 108 -5.62 15.76 -16.54
CA ASP A 108 -5.54 16.15 -17.95
C ASP A 108 -4.22 15.59 -18.52
N LEU A 109 -4.21 14.30 -18.80
CA LEU A 109 -3.07 13.60 -19.38
C LEU A 109 -3.45 12.98 -20.72
N PRO A 110 -2.62 13.20 -21.76
CA PRO A 110 -2.79 12.52 -23.04
C PRO A 110 -2.50 11.03 -22.93
N ALA A 111 -2.96 10.26 -23.91
CA ALA A 111 -2.72 8.81 -24.00
C ALA A 111 -1.21 8.47 -23.96
N GLN A 112 -0.36 9.35 -24.53
CA GLN A 112 1.10 9.22 -24.47
C GLN A 112 1.71 10.38 -23.70
N ILE A 113 2.49 10.04 -22.68
CA ILE A 113 3.24 11.02 -21.87
C ILE A 113 4.71 11.07 -22.29
N SER A 114 5.35 12.20 -22.06
CA SER A 114 6.76 12.44 -22.45
C SER A 114 7.80 11.85 -21.49
N VAL A 115 7.35 11.30 -20.36
CA VAL A 115 8.18 10.63 -19.34
C VAL A 115 8.02 9.11 -19.41
N ASP A 116 8.96 8.37 -18.85
CA ASP A 116 8.82 6.93 -18.77
C ASP A 116 7.57 6.56 -17.95
N GLU A 117 6.72 5.77 -18.54
CA GLU A 117 5.42 5.38 -17.98
C GLU A 117 5.57 4.56 -16.68
N THR A 118 6.59 3.70 -16.64
CA THR A 118 6.88 2.85 -15.48
C THR A 118 7.35 3.69 -14.30
N ASP A 119 8.27 4.63 -14.55
CA ASP A 119 8.77 5.55 -13.52
C ASP A 119 7.65 6.45 -13.00
N PHE A 120 6.82 6.98 -13.90
CA PHE A 120 5.69 7.81 -13.52
C PHE A 120 4.69 7.03 -12.65
N CYS A 121 4.32 5.83 -13.04
CA CYS A 121 3.41 4.96 -12.27
C CYS A 121 3.98 4.59 -10.91
N LEU A 122 5.30 4.34 -10.81
CA LEU A 122 5.97 4.04 -9.55
C LEU A 122 5.88 5.24 -8.58
N VAL A 123 6.18 6.44 -9.06
CA VAL A 123 6.08 7.66 -8.26
C VAL A 123 4.63 7.93 -7.85
N LEU A 124 3.70 7.82 -8.79
CA LEU A 124 2.27 8.02 -8.53
C LEU A 124 1.74 7.02 -7.47
N SER A 125 2.06 5.75 -7.62
CA SER A 125 1.67 4.70 -6.67
C SER A 125 2.19 5.00 -5.26
N ASN A 126 3.47 5.38 -5.13
CA ASN A 126 4.06 5.73 -3.84
C ASN A 126 3.37 6.94 -3.19
N LEU A 127 3.03 7.96 -3.99
CA LEU A 127 2.32 9.15 -3.50
C LEU A 127 0.89 8.80 -3.03
N LEU A 128 0.18 7.98 -3.80
CA LEU A 128 -1.18 7.57 -3.48
C LEU A 128 -1.23 6.65 -2.25
N GLU A 129 -0.28 5.74 -2.11
CA GLU A 129 -0.15 4.89 -0.94
C GLU A 129 0.10 5.73 0.32
N ASN A 130 1.05 6.66 0.26
CA ASN A 130 1.33 7.58 1.37
C ASN A 130 0.09 8.44 1.73
N ALA A 131 -0.64 8.93 0.74
CA ALA A 131 -1.86 9.71 0.96
C ALA A 131 -2.96 8.87 1.62
N LEU A 132 -3.12 7.63 1.19
CA LEU A 132 -4.08 6.68 1.77
C LEU A 132 -3.73 6.35 3.22
N GLU A 133 -2.47 6.01 3.50
CA GLU A 133 -2.00 5.74 4.86
C GLU A 133 -2.17 6.95 5.79
N ALA A 134 -1.83 8.15 5.32
CA ALA A 134 -2.00 9.38 6.08
C ALA A 134 -3.47 9.65 6.38
N SER A 135 -4.35 9.44 5.38
CA SER A 135 -5.80 9.59 5.56
C SER A 135 -6.36 8.60 6.58
N LEU A 136 -5.93 7.34 6.55
CA LEU A 136 -6.35 6.32 7.52
C LEU A 136 -5.96 6.66 8.96
N LYS A 137 -4.84 7.36 9.16
CA LYS A 137 -4.37 7.84 10.47
C LYS A 137 -5.05 9.15 10.92
N THR A 138 -5.83 9.78 10.06
CA THR A 138 -6.50 11.06 10.30
C THR A 138 -7.93 10.83 10.79
N ALA A 139 -8.46 11.78 11.58
CA ALA A 139 -9.86 11.73 12.03
C ALA A 139 -10.83 11.73 10.84
N LYS A 140 -11.87 10.88 10.89
CA LYS A 140 -12.79 10.62 9.75
C LYS A 140 -13.32 11.87 9.04
N PHE A 141 -13.64 12.92 9.77
CA PHE A 141 -14.17 14.17 9.21
C PHE A 141 -13.14 15.01 8.45
N ARG A 142 -11.85 14.65 8.51
CA ARG A 142 -10.75 15.31 7.79
C ARG A 142 -10.15 14.42 6.70
N GLN A 143 -10.63 13.18 6.57
CA GLN A 143 -10.14 12.25 5.56
C GLN A 143 -10.55 12.73 4.18
N ARG A 144 -9.57 12.97 3.31
CA ARG A 144 -9.79 13.35 1.93
C ARG A 144 -8.50 13.14 1.12
N ILE A 145 -8.64 12.66 -0.09
CA ILE A 145 -7.55 12.57 -1.06
C ILE A 145 -7.98 13.32 -2.31
N ASP A 146 -7.21 14.32 -2.69
CA ASP A 146 -7.40 15.08 -3.92
C ASP A 146 -6.17 14.88 -4.81
N ILE A 147 -6.40 14.47 -6.05
CA ILE A 147 -5.36 14.30 -7.07
C ILE A 147 -5.59 15.31 -8.16
N LYS A 148 -4.54 16.05 -8.48
CA LYS A 148 -4.50 16.92 -9.65
C LYS A 148 -3.23 16.65 -10.43
N ILE A 149 -3.39 16.33 -11.72
CA ILE A 149 -2.30 16.12 -12.67
C ILE A 149 -2.63 16.91 -13.92
N ASP A 150 -1.73 17.83 -14.29
CA ASP A 150 -1.83 18.72 -15.45
C ASP A 150 -0.64 18.50 -16.39
#